data_3340f53ba71ff49e3d23ca5dc1223737
#
_entry.id   3340f53ba71ff49e3d23ca5dc1223737
#
_cell.length_a   1.000
_cell.length_b   1.000
_cell.length_c   1.000
_cell.angle_alpha   90.00
_cell.angle_beta   90.00
_cell.angle_gamma   90.00
#
_symmetry.space_group_name_H-M   'P 1'
#
loop_
_entity.id
_entity.type
_entity.pdbx_description
1 polymer ?
#
loop_
_entity_poly.entity_id
_entity_poly.type
_entity_poly.pdbx_seq_one_letter_code
_entity_poly.pdbx_strand_id
1 'polypeptide(L)'
;AVHAQELGSRDFNNISDGQRQRILLARAVCQQPQVLLLDEPTSFLDIKGKIELLTILQKLAHEQQLAVIVTLHELDMAQKIADAVVCVFPHSVSGVLTPKEAFAPENIRALYSLTKEQYEAVFGPEKPAGPKFEHYVRSGQKLLRCGYTTGTCAALGAAGAARLLLTGHAPE
;
A
#
# COMPACT_ATOMS: atom_id res chain seq x y z
N ALA A 1 -12.12 18.48 2.80
CA ALA A 1 -11.24 17.34 2.57
C ALA A 1 -10.48 16.91 3.83
N VAL A 2 -9.78 17.81 4.55
CA VAL A 2 -8.88 17.46 5.68
C VAL A 2 -9.53 17.62 7.07
N HIS A 3 -10.81 17.92 7.18
CA HIS A 3 -11.56 18.07 8.44
C HIS A 3 -10.87 18.95 9.50
N ALA A 4 -10.25 20.05 9.09
CA ALA A 4 -9.55 20.99 9.97
C ALA A 4 -10.34 22.27 10.30
N GLN A 5 -11.58 22.38 9.84
CA GLN A 5 -12.40 23.59 9.98
C GLN A 5 -12.65 23.99 11.43
N GLU A 6 -12.89 23.01 12.31
CA GLU A 6 -13.11 23.21 13.74
C GLU A 6 -11.86 23.71 14.51
N LEU A 7 -10.70 23.68 13.85
CA LEU A 7 -9.43 24.12 14.44
C LEU A 7 -9.09 25.58 14.12
N GLY A 8 -9.87 26.24 13.24
CA GLY A 8 -9.54 27.57 12.73
C GLY A 8 -9.51 28.68 13.78
N SER A 9 -10.18 28.50 14.93
CA SER A 9 -10.18 29.45 16.05
C SER A 9 -9.23 29.07 17.20
N ARG A 10 -8.50 27.95 17.08
CA ARG A 10 -7.60 27.46 18.14
C ARG A 10 -6.19 27.96 17.92
N ASP A 11 -5.49 28.25 19.01
CA ASP A 11 -4.05 28.54 18.97
C ASP A 11 -3.29 27.29 18.53
N PHE A 12 -2.42 27.44 17.53
CA PHE A 12 -1.61 26.36 16.96
C PHE A 12 -0.71 25.69 18.00
N ASN A 13 -0.31 26.42 19.06
CA ASN A 13 0.52 25.88 20.14
C ASN A 13 -0.29 25.01 21.11
N ASN A 14 -1.60 25.13 21.14
CA ASN A 14 -2.51 24.49 22.09
C ASN A 14 -3.31 23.32 21.46
N ILE A 15 -2.88 22.80 20.32
CA ILE A 15 -3.50 21.67 19.63
C ILE A 15 -2.57 20.46 19.63
N SER A 16 -3.15 19.25 19.49
CA SER A 16 -2.38 18.01 19.44
C SER A 16 -1.53 17.89 18.16
N ASP A 17 -0.50 17.04 18.18
CA ASP A 17 0.37 16.84 17.02
C ASP A 17 -0.42 16.35 15.80
N GLY A 18 -1.40 15.46 15.98
CA GLY A 18 -2.28 15.03 14.89
C GLY A 18 -3.14 16.18 14.31
N GLN A 19 -3.58 17.12 15.17
CA GLN A 19 -4.29 18.32 14.71
C GLN A 19 -3.35 19.27 13.96
N ARG A 20 -2.10 19.41 14.43
CA ARG A 20 -1.07 20.18 13.71
C ARG A 20 -0.79 19.61 12.34
N GLN A 21 -0.60 18.29 12.22
CA GLN A 21 -0.38 17.62 10.95
C GLN A 21 -1.55 17.85 9.97
N ARG A 22 -2.80 17.77 10.45
CA ARG A 22 -3.97 18.07 9.62
C ARG A 22 -4.00 19.50 9.13
N ILE A 23 -3.62 20.48 9.96
CA ILE A 23 -3.55 21.89 9.56
C ILE A 23 -2.44 22.11 8.52
N LEU A 24 -1.26 21.52 8.72
CA LEU A 24 -0.16 21.62 7.76
C LEU A 24 -0.54 20.99 6.42
N LEU A 25 -1.19 19.83 6.44
CA LEU A 25 -1.73 19.20 5.24
C LEU A 25 -2.79 20.07 4.56
N ALA A 26 -3.73 20.65 5.33
CA ALA A 26 -4.74 21.58 4.81
C ALA A 26 -4.09 22.77 4.10
N ARG A 27 -3.06 23.36 4.72
CA ARG A 27 -2.29 24.47 4.13
C ARG A 27 -1.62 24.07 2.82
N ALA A 28 -1.02 22.87 2.76
CA ALA A 28 -0.39 22.38 1.54
C ALA A 28 -1.42 22.16 0.42
N VAL A 29 -2.57 21.54 0.73
CA VAL A 29 -3.64 21.27 -0.25
C VAL A 29 -4.31 22.57 -0.73
N CYS A 30 -4.42 23.60 0.10
CA CYS A 30 -4.96 24.90 -0.31
C CYS A 30 -4.13 25.59 -1.42
N GLN A 31 -2.87 25.21 -1.60
CA GLN A 31 -2.03 25.69 -2.69
C GLN A 31 -2.34 25.02 -4.04
N GLN A 32 -3.25 24.07 -4.06
CA GLN A 32 -3.61 23.27 -5.25
C GLN A 32 -2.39 22.65 -5.94
N PRO A 33 -1.53 21.94 -5.20
CA PRO A 33 -0.33 21.35 -5.78
C PRO A 33 -0.68 20.21 -6.73
N GLN A 34 0.19 19.95 -7.72
CA GLN A 34 0.12 18.75 -8.54
C GLN A 34 0.81 17.56 -7.86
N VAL A 35 1.80 17.84 -7.02
CA VAL A 35 2.57 16.84 -6.26
C VAL A 35 2.65 17.28 -4.80
N LEU A 36 2.35 16.36 -3.90
CA LEU A 36 2.48 16.53 -2.44
C LEU A 36 3.60 15.62 -1.94
N LEU A 37 4.61 16.23 -1.35
CA LEU A 37 5.74 15.50 -0.75
C LEU A 37 5.66 15.62 0.76
N LEU A 38 5.64 14.49 1.46
CA LEU A 38 5.53 14.41 2.92
C LEU A 38 6.63 13.53 3.48
N ASP A 39 7.41 14.09 4.38
CA ASP A 39 8.47 13.36 5.06
C ASP A 39 7.98 12.92 6.45
N GLU A 40 7.92 11.59 6.68
CA GLU A 40 7.47 10.95 7.91
C GLU A 40 6.20 11.57 8.55
N PRO A 41 5.11 11.78 7.82
CA PRO A 41 3.96 12.52 8.33
C PRO A 41 3.21 11.78 9.44
N THR A 42 3.51 10.51 9.67
CA THR A 42 2.92 9.67 10.72
C THR A 42 3.72 9.70 12.03
N SER A 43 4.91 10.29 12.03
CA SER A 43 5.74 10.42 13.23
C SER A 43 4.99 11.19 14.33
N PHE A 44 5.12 10.73 15.57
CA PHE A 44 4.45 11.29 16.76
C PHE A 44 2.92 11.19 16.79
N LEU A 45 2.29 10.48 15.84
CA LEU A 45 0.87 10.21 15.87
C LEU A 45 0.56 8.88 16.57
N ASP A 46 -0.55 8.84 17.31
CA ASP A 46 -1.11 7.59 17.76
C ASP A 46 -1.70 6.79 16.57
N ILE A 47 -2.04 5.54 16.81
CA ILE A 47 -2.56 4.63 15.77
C ILE A 47 -3.78 5.23 15.05
N LYS A 48 -4.68 5.88 15.79
CA LYS A 48 -5.87 6.50 15.22
C LYS A 48 -5.49 7.66 14.28
N GLY A 49 -4.61 8.55 14.75
CA GLY A 49 -4.10 9.68 13.97
C GLY A 49 -3.39 9.24 12.68
N LYS A 50 -2.58 8.16 12.76
CA LYS A 50 -1.93 7.57 11.59
C LYS A 50 -2.95 7.10 10.56
N ILE A 51 -3.94 6.32 10.99
CA ILE A 51 -4.99 5.81 10.08
C ILE A 51 -5.77 6.96 9.45
N GLU A 52 -6.18 7.95 10.24
CA GLU A 52 -6.91 9.12 9.74
C GLU A 52 -6.10 9.88 8.69
N LEU A 53 -4.82 10.17 8.97
CA LEU A 53 -3.93 10.87 8.04
C LEU A 53 -3.76 10.09 6.73
N LEU A 54 -3.41 8.80 6.82
CA LEU A 54 -3.20 7.97 5.64
C LEU A 54 -4.46 7.81 4.80
N THR A 55 -5.63 7.71 5.44
CA THR A 55 -6.92 7.69 4.73
C THR A 55 -7.18 9.01 3.98
N ILE A 56 -6.81 10.15 4.56
CA ILE A 56 -6.91 11.44 3.89
C ILE A 56 -5.99 11.50 2.68
N LEU A 57 -4.74 11.03 2.82
CA LEU A 57 -3.76 11.01 1.72
C LEU A 57 -4.24 10.13 0.55
N GLN A 58 -4.77 8.93 0.85
CA GLN A 58 -5.38 8.09 -0.19
C GLN A 58 -6.52 8.77 -0.92
N LYS A 59 -7.43 9.44 -0.19
CA LYS A 59 -8.52 10.20 -0.82
C LYS A 59 -8.00 11.33 -1.71
N LEU A 60 -6.98 12.06 -1.27
CA LEU A 60 -6.37 13.12 -2.08
C LEU A 60 -5.75 12.55 -3.37
N ALA A 61 -5.07 11.41 -3.26
CA ALA A 61 -4.45 10.75 -4.42
C ALA A 61 -5.51 10.24 -5.42
N HIS A 62 -6.50 9.48 -4.95
CA HIS A 62 -7.43 8.78 -5.83
C HIS A 62 -8.61 9.65 -6.29
N GLU A 63 -9.17 10.50 -5.41
CA GLU A 63 -10.35 11.31 -5.74
C GLU A 63 -9.97 12.66 -6.39
N GLN A 64 -8.82 13.24 -6.00
CA GLN A 64 -8.38 14.54 -6.51
C GLN A 64 -7.22 14.45 -7.51
N GLN A 65 -6.81 13.22 -7.85
CA GLN A 65 -5.71 12.97 -8.79
C GLN A 65 -4.41 13.69 -8.40
N LEU A 66 -4.18 13.86 -7.10
CA LEU A 66 -2.99 14.46 -6.54
C LEU A 66 -1.88 13.41 -6.46
N ALA A 67 -0.72 13.66 -7.05
CA ALA A 67 0.43 12.79 -6.85
C ALA A 67 0.96 12.95 -5.42
N VAL A 68 0.86 11.90 -4.60
CA VAL A 68 1.31 11.91 -3.20
C VAL A 68 2.54 11.03 -3.06
N ILE A 69 3.64 11.62 -2.61
CA ILE A 69 4.88 10.93 -2.25
C ILE A 69 5.06 11.05 -0.74
N VAL A 70 5.19 9.93 -0.05
CA VAL A 70 5.29 9.91 1.41
C VAL A 70 6.39 8.94 1.85
N THR A 71 7.22 9.37 2.81
CA THR A 71 8.14 8.45 3.50
C THR A 71 7.44 7.87 4.72
N LEU A 72 7.56 6.56 4.91
CA LEU A 72 6.94 5.83 6.02
C LEU A 72 7.92 4.80 6.58
N HIS A 73 7.89 4.62 7.89
CA HIS A 73 8.62 3.55 8.58
C HIS A 73 7.74 2.34 8.90
N GLU A 74 6.42 2.52 8.92
CA GLU A 74 5.46 1.47 9.23
C GLU A 74 5.17 0.61 7.99
N LEU A 75 5.89 -0.52 7.88
CA LEU A 75 5.81 -1.41 6.72
C LEU A 75 4.40 -1.94 6.44
N ASP A 76 3.67 -2.31 7.48
CA ASP A 76 2.32 -2.85 7.38
C ASP A 76 1.30 -1.81 6.87
N MET A 77 1.48 -0.55 7.27
CA MET A 77 0.67 0.56 6.76
C MET A 77 1.05 0.89 5.33
N ALA A 78 2.35 1.03 5.05
CA ALA A 78 2.84 1.31 3.70
C ALA A 78 2.37 0.25 2.69
N GLN A 79 2.43 -1.04 3.05
CA GLN A 79 1.96 -2.13 2.19
C GLN A 79 0.48 -2.03 1.83
N LYS A 80 -0.35 -1.51 2.74
CA LYS A 80 -1.80 -1.43 2.55
C LYS A 80 -2.25 -0.22 1.75
N ILE A 81 -1.49 0.87 1.80
CA ILE A 81 -1.95 2.15 1.23
C ILE A 81 -1.22 2.55 -0.05
N ALA A 82 -0.01 2.04 -0.29
CA ALA A 82 0.80 2.45 -1.43
C ALA A 82 0.29 1.81 -2.73
N ASP A 83 0.20 2.61 -3.79
CA ASP A 83 -0.01 2.13 -5.17
C ASP A 83 1.32 1.69 -5.79
N ALA A 84 2.41 2.37 -5.42
CA ALA A 84 3.77 2.07 -5.84
C ALA A 84 4.75 2.38 -4.72
N VAL A 85 5.89 1.70 -4.69
CA VAL A 85 6.91 1.83 -3.65
C VAL A 85 8.28 2.02 -4.27
N VAL A 86 9.08 2.89 -3.67
CA VAL A 86 10.50 3.03 -3.95
C VAL A 86 11.26 2.74 -2.67
N CYS A 87 12.16 1.76 -2.69
CA CYS A 87 13.01 1.43 -1.56
C CYS A 87 14.30 2.25 -1.63
N VAL A 88 14.66 2.90 -0.54
CA VAL A 88 15.89 3.68 -0.41
C VAL A 88 16.88 2.90 0.44
N PHE A 89 17.99 2.50 -0.16
CA PHE A 89 19.09 1.79 0.50
C PHE A 89 20.23 2.78 0.80
N PRO A 90 21.21 2.43 1.65
CA PRO A 90 22.31 3.33 2.03
C PRO A 90 23.09 3.92 0.84
N HIS A 91 23.19 3.20 -0.28
CA HIS A 91 23.99 3.61 -1.45
C HIS A 91 23.24 3.50 -2.79
N SER A 92 21.96 3.20 -2.75
CA SER A 92 21.16 3.01 -3.97
C SER A 92 19.68 3.25 -3.72
N VAL A 93 18.95 3.39 -4.81
CA VAL A 93 17.50 3.52 -4.80
C VAL A 93 16.95 2.47 -5.76
N SER A 94 15.89 1.77 -5.37
CA SER A 94 15.23 0.82 -6.28
C SER A 94 14.54 1.55 -7.44
N GLY A 95 14.19 0.82 -8.49
CA GLY A 95 13.12 1.26 -9.39
C GLY A 95 11.79 1.34 -8.67
N VAL A 96 10.76 1.77 -9.40
CA VAL A 96 9.38 1.75 -8.93
C VAL A 96 8.90 0.29 -8.87
N LEU A 97 8.49 -0.13 -7.69
CA LEU A 97 8.03 -1.50 -7.40
C LEU A 97 6.54 -1.49 -7.06
N THR A 98 5.88 -2.60 -7.32
CA THR A 98 4.57 -2.85 -6.72
C THR A 98 4.72 -3.09 -5.21
N PRO A 99 3.70 -2.83 -4.38
CA PRO A 99 3.76 -3.15 -2.96
C PRO A 99 4.13 -4.62 -2.70
N LYS A 100 3.64 -5.55 -3.52
CA LYS A 100 3.96 -6.97 -3.39
C LYS A 100 5.44 -7.27 -3.59
N GLU A 101 6.08 -6.62 -4.55
CA GLU A 101 7.52 -6.78 -4.81
C GLU A 101 8.34 -6.09 -3.73
N ALA A 102 7.99 -4.86 -3.37
CA ALA A 102 8.73 -4.08 -2.37
C ALA A 102 8.76 -4.76 -0.99
N PHE A 103 7.64 -5.38 -0.59
CA PHE A 103 7.49 -6.06 0.70
C PHE A 103 7.77 -7.57 0.63
N ALA A 104 8.39 -8.05 -0.45
CA ALA A 104 8.91 -9.42 -0.51
C ALA A 104 10.02 -9.64 0.53
N PRO A 105 10.12 -10.85 1.13
CA PRO A 105 11.09 -11.14 2.19
C PRO A 105 12.52 -10.73 1.87
N GLU A 106 12.97 -10.98 0.65
CA GLU A 106 14.30 -10.63 0.16
C GLU A 106 14.54 -9.12 0.16
N ASN A 107 13.56 -8.32 -0.25
CA ASN A 107 13.68 -6.86 -0.28
C ASN A 107 13.65 -6.26 1.11
N ILE A 108 12.81 -6.78 2.02
CA ILE A 108 12.78 -6.34 3.42
C ILE A 108 14.09 -6.68 4.13
N ARG A 109 14.63 -7.89 3.91
CA ARG A 109 15.93 -8.26 4.48
C ARG A 109 17.05 -7.37 3.95
N ALA A 110 17.06 -7.07 2.66
CA ALA A 110 18.05 -6.17 2.06
C ALA A 110 17.91 -4.72 2.59
N LEU A 111 16.68 -4.21 2.71
CA LEU A 111 16.39 -2.85 3.18
C LEU A 111 16.88 -2.61 4.60
N TYR A 112 16.69 -3.59 5.50
CA TYR A 112 17.06 -3.48 6.90
C TYR A 112 18.33 -4.25 7.27
N SER A 113 19.05 -4.81 6.27
CA SER A 113 20.24 -5.63 6.48
C SER A 113 20.03 -6.80 7.45
N LEU A 114 18.85 -7.43 7.38
CA LEU A 114 18.46 -8.54 8.26
C LEU A 114 19.00 -9.88 7.75
N THR A 115 19.44 -10.75 8.69
CA THR A 115 19.63 -12.17 8.37
C THR A 115 18.28 -12.86 8.18
N LYS A 116 18.30 -14.06 7.59
CA LYS A 116 17.07 -14.86 7.43
C LYS A 116 16.43 -15.17 8.77
N GLU A 117 17.23 -15.55 9.75
CA GLU A 117 16.80 -15.89 11.11
C GLU A 117 16.15 -14.68 11.82
N GLN A 118 16.75 -13.49 11.66
CA GLN A 118 16.18 -12.23 12.21
C GLN A 118 14.84 -11.89 11.55
N TYR A 119 14.74 -12.06 10.23
CA TYR A 119 13.48 -11.85 9.52
C TYR A 119 12.40 -12.82 10.01
N GLU A 120 12.72 -14.13 10.04
CA GLU A 120 11.78 -15.17 10.46
C GLU A 120 11.33 -15.03 11.93
N ALA A 121 12.18 -14.51 12.80
CA ALA A 121 11.83 -14.26 14.20
C ALA A 121 10.74 -13.18 14.37
N VAL A 122 10.66 -12.22 13.44
CA VAL A 122 9.71 -11.09 13.51
C VAL A 122 8.48 -11.33 12.63
N PHE A 123 8.71 -11.79 11.40
CA PHE A 123 7.66 -11.92 10.38
C PHE A 123 7.14 -13.36 10.21
N GLY A 124 7.75 -14.32 10.92
CA GLY A 124 7.50 -15.74 10.75
C GLY A 124 8.26 -16.35 9.56
N PRO A 125 8.21 -17.69 9.41
CA PRO A 125 8.91 -18.36 8.35
C PRO A 125 8.46 -17.88 6.98
N GLU A 126 9.40 -17.66 6.08
CA GLU A 126 9.11 -17.32 4.69
C GLU A 126 8.20 -18.40 4.12
N LYS A 127 6.99 -18.01 3.72
CA LYS A 127 6.11 -18.93 3.01
C LYS A 127 6.82 -19.33 1.73
N PRO A 128 7.04 -20.64 1.48
CA PRO A 128 7.64 -21.08 0.24
C PRO A 128 6.84 -20.44 -0.90
N ALA A 129 7.54 -19.91 -1.89
CA ALA A 129 6.90 -19.43 -3.10
C ALA A 129 6.01 -20.59 -3.58
N GLY A 130 4.70 -20.37 -3.59
CA GLY A 130 3.75 -21.40 -4.00
C GLY A 130 4.16 -21.97 -5.36
N PRO A 131 3.77 -23.18 -5.70
CA PRO A 131 4.19 -23.83 -6.94
C PRO A 131 4.00 -22.83 -8.10
N LYS A 132 5.05 -22.64 -8.89
CA LYS A 132 4.97 -21.82 -10.10
C LYS A 132 4.01 -22.53 -11.07
N PHE A 133 2.76 -22.09 -11.07
CA PHE A 133 1.81 -22.58 -12.05
C PHE A 133 2.20 -22.04 -13.42
N GLU A 134 2.72 -22.89 -14.26
CA GLU A 134 2.93 -22.61 -15.68
C GLU A 134 1.69 -22.99 -16.48
N HIS A 135 0.52 -22.65 -15.96
CA HIS A 135 -0.72 -22.87 -16.67
C HIS A 135 -1.14 -21.59 -17.40
N TYR A 136 -1.37 -21.72 -18.69
CA TYR A 136 -1.76 -20.62 -19.56
C TYR A 136 -3.16 -20.87 -20.11
N VAL A 137 -4.04 -19.89 -20.01
CA VAL A 137 -5.38 -19.93 -20.60
C VAL A 137 -5.42 -19.00 -21.81
N ARG A 138 -5.97 -19.46 -22.91
CA ARG A 138 -6.16 -18.68 -24.12
C ARG A 138 -7.40 -17.81 -23.97
N SER A 139 -7.24 -16.49 -24.07
CA SER A 139 -8.34 -15.53 -24.13
C SER A 139 -8.21 -14.75 -25.44
N GLY A 140 -8.98 -15.17 -26.45
CA GLY A 140 -8.85 -14.67 -27.82
C GLY A 140 -7.49 -15.00 -28.42
N GLN A 141 -6.75 -13.99 -28.90
CA GLN A 141 -5.40 -14.15 -29.45
C GLN A 141 -4.27 -14.06 -28.40
N LYS A 142 -4.61 -13.82 -27.12
CA LYS A 142 -3.62 -13.69 -26.06
C LYS A 142 -3.54 -14.92 -25.18
N LEU A 143 -2.32 -15.34 -24.86
CA LEU A 143 -2.03 -16.35 -23.84
C LEU A 143 -1.91 -15.65 -22.50
N LEU A 144 -2.80 -15.94 -21.56
CA LEU A 144 -2.78 -15.37 -20.21
C LEU A 144 -2.19 -16.41 -19.26
N ARG A 145 -1.15 -16.02 -18.50
CA ARG A 145 -0.56 -16.85 -17.46
C ARG A 145 -1.47 -16.88 -16.24
N CYS A 146 -1.86 -18.05 -15.80
CA CYS A 146 -2.57 -18.22 -14.54
C CYS A 146 -1.60 -18.07 -13.37
N GLY A 147 -1.93 -17.24 -12.39
CA GLY A 147 -1.16 -17.06 -11.16
C GLY A 147 -2.08 -16.91 -9.97
N TYR A 148 -1.65 -17.42 -8.81
CA TYR A 148 -2.39 -17.17 -7.57
C TYR A 148 -2.11 -15.77 -7.05
N THR A 149 -3.04 -14.85 -7.30
CA THR A 149 -3.22 -13.66 -6.47
C THR A 149 -4.54 -13.81 -5.74
N THR A 150 -4.74 -13.14 -4.62
CA THR A 150 -6.02 -13.16 -3.90
C THR A 150 -7.18 -12.76 -4.83
N GLY A 151 -6.94 -11.80 -5.75
CA GLY A 151 -7.91 -11.41 -6.77
C GLY A 151 -8.12 -12.48 -7.84
N THR A 152 -7.07 -13.21 -8.26
CA THR A 152 -7.17 -14.31 -9.23
C THR A 152 -7.94 -15.48 -8.65
N CYS A 153 -7.72 -15.82 -7.38
CA CYS A 153 -8.47 -16.88 -6.69
C CYS A 153 -9.95 -16.52 -6.56
N ALA A 154 -10.28 -15.25 -6.27
CA ALA A 154 -11.67 -14.78 -6.23
C ALA A 154 -12.33 -14.82 -7.62
N ALA A 155 -11.63 -14.42 -8.67
CA ALA A 155 -12.11 -14.45 -10.05
C ALA A 155 -12.30 -15.88 -10.55
N LEU A 156 -11.38 -16.80 -10.25
CA LEU A 156 -11.51 -18.22 -10.58
C LEU A 156 -12.64 -18.88 -9.78
N GLY A 157 -12.79 -18.53 -8.49
CA GLY A 157 -13.91 -18.99 -7.67
C GLY A 157 -15.26 -18.53 -8.22
N ALA A 158 -15.36 -17.26 -8.61
CA ALA A 158 -16.58 -16.71 -9.22
C ALA A 158 -16.88 -17.32 -10.58
N ALA A 159 -15.85 -17.50 -11.43
CA ALA A 159 -16.00 -18.16 -12.74
C ALA A 159 -16.37 -19.65 -12.60
N GLY A 160 -15.78 -20.34 -11.62
CA GLY A 160 -16.10 -21.72 -11.28
C GLY A 160 -17.54 -21.87 -10.77
N ALA A 161 -17.97 -20.99 -9.88
CA ALA A 161 -19.35 -20.97 -9.38
C ALA A 161 -20.36 -20.65 -10.51
N ALA A 162 -20.06 -19.68 -11.36
CA ALA A 162 -20.89 -19.35 -12.51
C ALA A 162 -20.99 -20.53 -13.48
N ARG A 163 -19.89 -21.24 -13.74
CA ARG A 163 -19.88 -22.42 -14.61
C ARG A 163 -20.71 -23.57 -14.02
N LEU A 164 -20.54 -23.83 -12.70
CA LEU A 164 -21.33 -24.83 -12.00
C LEU A 164 -22.83 -24.55 -12.06
N LEU A 165 -23.21 -23.26 -11.84
CA LEU A 165 -24.61 -22.82 -11.92
C LEU A 165 -25.21 -22.94 -13.34
N LEU A 166 -24.41 -22.67 -14.38
CA LEU A 166 -24.85 -22.65 -15.76
C LEU A 166 -24.78 -24.02 -16.42
N THR A 167 -23.88 -24.90 -16.04
CA THR A 167 -23.62 -26.19 -16.71
C THR A 167 -23.87 -27.41 -15.82
N GLY A 168 -24.01 -27.22 -14.51
CA GLY A 168 -24.13 -28.31 -13.54
C GLY A 168 -22.85 -29.13 -13.32
N HIS A 169 -21.73 -28.71 -13.92
CA HIS A 169 -20.45 -29.43 -13.84
C HIS A 169 -19.39 -28.52 -13.22
N ALA A 170 -18.66 -29.03 -12.21
CA ALA A 170 -17.50 -28.35 -11.65
C ALA A 170 -16.37 -28.29 -12.70
N PRO A 171 -15.59 -27.21 -12.78
CA PRO A 171 -14.38 -27.18 -13.59
C PRO A 171 -13.35 -28.15 -13.02
N GLU A 172 -12.69 -28.93 -13.88
CA GLU A 172 -11.53 -29.78 -13.54
C GLU A 172 -10.33 -28.94 -13.08
#